data_a79f06862c97d1ede92f3e378c4f4209
#
_entry.id   a79f06862c97d1ede92f3e378c4f4209
#
_cell.length_a   1.000
_cell.length_b   1.000
_cell.length_c   1.000
_cell.angle_alpha   90.00
_cell.angle_beta   90.00
_cell.angle_gamma   90.00
#
_symmetry.space_group_name_H-M   'P 1'
#
loop_
_entity.id
_entity.type
_entity.pdbx_description
1 polymer ?
#
loop_
_entity_poly.entity_id
_entity_poly.type
_entity_poly.pdbx_seq_one_letter_code
_entity_poly.pdbx_strand_id
1 'polypeptide(L)'
;SSVNQTTFAYYATLAIAICEGQIDEITRVWADAGTIDVSQSSATYNIHYGTEDQLPDAIIEGFEGVGNTPAYRGLAYVVIEDFPLAAYGNRIPNFTFEVKRKVLASSVLDTQPVEDLIKGMVMIPGSGEFVYDTVVQTKISGADVGGNWVQQGNSNKINQHNVSNKADILVALDQLENTCPNVEWVALVVTWFGNSLDAGACTIYPAVEYKVGAITQPDSWAVAGKTRATAIQITLDIEGNPTYGGTPSDATIVRALQELKSRGYNVILYPLVFMDMAGKPWRGEITGTPTNVSNFFTKTDGYNAFINHYANLTKDYIDAFVIGSELKGLTSVKDGSNNFPAVTQ
;
A
#
# COMPACT_ATOMS: atom_id res chain seq x y z
N SER A 1 22.18 -34.58 -42.42
CA SER A 1 21.45 -33.50 -43.08
C SER A 1 21.22 -32.38 -42.10
N SER A 2 21.84 -31.22 -42.32
CA SER A 2 21.55 -29.99 -41.56
C SER A 2 20.19 -29.45 -42.03
N VAL A 3 19.25 -29.36 -41.13
CA VAL A 3 17.98 -28.67 -41.40
C VAL A 3 18.26 -27.17 -41.24
N ASN A 4 18.22 -26.45 -42.35
CA ASN A 4 18.25 -24.99 -42.32
C ASN A 4 16.86 -24.51 -41.87
N GLN A 5 16.77 -23.99 -40.63
CA GLN A 5 15.57 -23.34 -40.10
C GLN A 5 15.67 -21.85 -40.40
N THR A 6 14.76 -21.33 -41.21
CA THR A 6 14.63 -19.91 -41.45
C THR A 6 13.75 -19.33 -40.34
N THR A 7 14.29 -18.40 -39.53
CA THR A 7 13.54 -17.68 -38.52
C THR A 7 13.26 -16.29 -39.03
N PHE A 8 11.99 -15.84 -38.97
CA PHE A 8 11.60 -14.48 -39.32
C PHE A 8 11.49 -13.64 -38.04
N ALA A 9 12.07 -12.45 -38.04
CA ALA A 9 11.89 -11.44 -37.01
C ALA A 9 10.93 -10.35 -37.54
N TYR A 10 9.98 -9.98 -36.71
CA TYR A 10 9.01 -8.93 -37.06
C TYR A 10 9.28 -7.70 -36.20
N TYR A 11 9.19 -6.53 -36.84
CA TYR A 11 9.38 -5.23 -36.23
C TYR A 11 8.19 -4.34 -36.57
N ALA A 12 7.92 -3.36 -35.72
CA ALA A 12 6.89 -2.36 -35.96
C ALA A 12 7.47 -0.96 -35.82
N THR A 13 7.17 -0.08 -36.76
CA THR A 13 7.35 1.36 -36.62
C THR A 13 6.00 2.00 -36.37
N LEU A 14 5.84 2.74 -35.28
CA LEU A 14 4.55 3.25 -34.80
C LEU A 14 4.70 4.59 -34.10
N ALA A 15 3.65 5.41 -34.18
CA ALA A 15 3.53 6.64 -33.42
C ALA A 15 2.41 6.49 -32.37
N ILE A 16 2.68 6.90 -31.14
CA ILE A 16 1.74 6.78 -30.02
C ILE A 16 1.53 8.16 -29.42
N ALA A 17 0.30 8.68 -29.49
CA ALA A 17 -0.08 9.87 -28.74
C ALA A 17 -0.17 9.54 -27.26
N ILE A 18 0.42 10.36 -26.40
CA ILE A 18 0.49 10.14 -24.95
C ILE A 18 -0.57 10.99 -24.24
N CYS A 19 -0.49 12.32 -24.39
CA CYS A 19 -1.44 13.23 -23.76
C CYS A 19 -1.44 14.60 -24.45
N GLU A 20 -2.50 15.36 -24.23
CA GLU A 20 -2.60 16.76 -24.59
C GLU A 20 -1.73 17.62 -23.67
N GLY A 21 -1.12 18.65 -24.23
CA GLY A 21 -0.26 19.62 -23.56
C GLY A 21 1.18 19.15 -23.39
N GLN A 22 2.03 20.11 -23.03
CA GLN A 22 3.46 19.87 -22.86
C GLN A 22 3.74 19.04 -21.61
N ILE A 23 4.64 18.07 -21.73
CA ILE A 23 5.22 17.31 -20.62
C ILE A 23 6.70 17.65 -20.46
N ASP A 24 7.28 17.38 -19.29
CA ASP A 24 8.71 17.62 -19.02
C ASP A 24 9.55 16.37 -19.23
N GLU A 25 8.98 15.19 -18.93
CA GLU A 25 9.73 13.94 -18.96
C GLU A 25 8.80 12.73 -19.11
N ILE A 26 9.29 11.69 -19.78
CA ILE A 26 8.78 10.32 -19.67
C ILE A 26 9.74 9.55 -18.77
N THR A 27 9.30 9.17 -17.58
CA THR A 27 10.14 8.54 -16.57
C THR A 27 10.17 7.02 -16.70
N ARG A 28 9.09 6.44 -17.25
CA ARG A 28 8.98 5.00 -17.39
C ARG A 28 8.06 4.61 -18.55
N VAL A 29 8.42 3.54 -19.24
CA VAL A 29 7.62 2.97 -20.33
C VAL A 29 7.38 1.49 -20.02
N TRP A 30 6.15 1.04 -20.20
CA TRP A 30 5.80 -0.37 -20.16
C TRP A 30 5.28 -0.86 -21.51
N ALA A 31 5.63 -2.09 -21.87
CA ALA A 31 4.98 -2.85 -22.91
C ALA A 31 4.29 -4.07 -22.27
N ASP A 32 2.97 -4.13 -22.35
CA ASP A 32 2.14 -5.02 -21.53
C ASP A 32 2.46 -4.82 -20.03
N ALA A 33 2.86 -5.85 -19.31
CA ALA A 33 3.21 -5.76 -17.88
C ALA A 33 4.71 -5.52 -17.61
N GLY A 34 5.55 -5.52 -18.65
CA GLY A 34 7.01 -5.39 -18.52
C GLY A 34 7.49 -3.95 -18.72
N THR A 35 8.38 -3.46 -17.87
CA THR A 35 9.08 -2.18 -18.11
C THR A 35 10.09 -2.32 -19.24
N ILE A 36 10.18 -1.28 -20.08
CA ILE A 36 11.19 -1.18 -21.14
C ILE A 36 12.28 -0.21 -20.68
N ASP A 37 13.52 -0.65 -20.72
CA ASP A 37 14.66 0.27 -20.68
C ASP A 37 14.88 0.81 -22.09
N VAL A 38 14.44 2.04 -22.34
CA VAL A 38 14.54 2.71 -23.63
C VAL A 38 16.01 2.82 -24.07
N SER A 39 16.95 2.97 -23.12
CA SER A 39 18.38 3.11 -23.42
C SER A 39 19.04 1.80 -23.85
N GLN A 40 18.44 0.67 -23.54
CA GLN A 40 18.93 -0.68 -23.87
C GLN A 40 18.12 -1.35 -25.01
N SER A 41 17.09 -0.67 -25.49
CA SER A 41 16.27 -1.16 -26.58
C SER A 41 17.02 -1.09 -27.91
N SER A 42 16.78 -2.05 -28.79
CA SER A 42 17.25 -1.98 -30.18
C SER A 42 16.41 -1.06 -31.06
N ALA A 43 15.25 -0.63 -30.59
CA ALA A 43 14.36 0.33 -31.26
C ALA A 43 14.82 1.76 -31.02
N THR A 44 14.56 2.63 -31.98
CA THR A 44 14.77 4.09 -31.83
C THR A 44 13.50 4.74 -31.27
N TYR A 45 13.65 5.64 -30.30
CA TYR A 45 12.55 6.36 -29.69
C TYR A 45 12.72 7.85 -29.90
N ASN A 46 11.86 8.47 -30.71
CA ASN A 46 11.78 9.92 -30.85
C ASN A 46 10.66 10.44 -29.96
N ILE A 47 11.01 11.16 -28.91
CA ILE A 47 10.05 11.69 -27.94
C ILE A 47 9.77 13.15 -28.29
N HIS A 48 8.50 13.46 -28.51
CA HIS A 48 7.97 14.79 -28.73
C HIS A 48 7.18 15.22 -27.48
N TYR A 49 7.66 16.28 -26.85
CA TYR A 49 7.16 16.70 -25.52
C TYR A 49 5.89 17.56 -25.56
N GLY A 50 5.34 17.85 -26.75
CA GLY A 50 4.14 18.66 -26.89
C GLY A 50 4.39 20.17 -26.78
N THR A 51 5.61 20.63 -27.07
CA THR A 51 5.94 22.06 -27.05
C THR A 51 5.30 22.80 -28.21
N GLU A 52 5.12 24.15 -28.06
CA GLU A 52 4.53 25.00 -29.09
C GLU A 52 5.47 25.24 -30.29
N ASP A 53 6.76 24.98 -30.13
CA ASP A 53 7.78 25.08 -31.18
C ASP A 53 8.18 23.73 -31.78
N GLN A 54 7.50 22.66 -31.40
CA GLN A 54 7.73 21.28 -31.85
C GLN A 54 7.70 21.22 -33.39
N LEU A 55 8.64 20.46 -33.94
CA LEU A 55 8.74 20.21 -35.38
C LEU A 55 8.12 18.87 -35.76
N PRO A 56 7.75 18.67 -37.05
CA PRO A 56 7.34 17.35 -37.54
C PRO A 56 8.39 16.27 -37.25
N ASP A 57 7.95 15.05 -36.96
CA ASP A 57 8.85 13.92 -36.79
C ASP A 57 9.42 13.45 -38.14
N ALA A 58 10.74 13.30 -38.20
CA ALA A 58 11.43 12.94 -39.44
C ALA A 58 11.10 11.54 -39.98
N ILE A 59 10.76 10.58 -39.07
CA ILE A 59 10.37 9.23 -39.47
C ILE A 59 8.98 9.28 -40.12
N ILE A 60 8.03 9.99 -39.53
CA ILE A 60 6.71 10.17 -40.11
C ILE A 60 6.81 10.90 -41.46
N GLU A 61 7.61 11.99 -41.52
CA GLU A 61 7.85 12.66 -42.79
C GLU A 61 8.46 11.77 -43.86
N GLY A 62 9.32 10.83 -43.47
CA GLY A 62 9.89 9.83 -44.39
C GLY A 62 8.84 8.93 -45.03
N PHE A 63 7.75 8.62 -44.34
CA PHE A 63 6.64 7.81 -44.88
C PHE A 63 5.59 8.66 -45.61
N GLU A 64 5.22 9.82 -45.09
CA GLU A 64 4.11 10.65 -45.60
C GLU A 64 4.56 11.69 -46.61
N GLY A 65 5.86 11.97 -46.70
CA GLY A 65 6.46 12.97 -47.53
C GLY A 65 6.70 14.33 -46.81
N VAL A 66 7.76 14.99 -47.18
CA VAL A 66 8.16 16.27 -46.60
C VAL A 66 7.06 17.33 -46.75
N GLY A 67 6.70 17.97 -45.66
CA GLY A 67 5.65 19.00 -45.59
C GLY A 67 4.22 18.44 -45.48
N ASN A 68 4.02 17.13 -45.50
CA ASN A 68 2.71 16.48 -45.29
C ASN A 68 2.44 16.11 -43.86
N THR A 69 3.47 16.08 -42.99
CA THR A 69 3.36 15.71 -41.59
C THR A 69 3.14 16.94 -40.72
N PRO A 70 2.06 17.03 -39.94
CA PRO A 70 1.88 18.08 -38.95
C PRO A 70 2.91 17.97 -37.82
N ALA A 71 3.24 19.10 -37.21
CA ALA A 71 4.15 19.15 -36.07
C ALA A 71 3.50 18.65 -34.75
N TYR A 72 2.19 18.45 -34.72
CA TYR A 72 1.39 18.02 -33.56
C TYR A 72 1.70 18.84 -32.30
N ARG A 73 1.85 20.16 -32.42
CA ARG A 73 2.11 21.08 -31.30
C ARG A 73 1.00 20.98 -30.27
N GLY A 74 1.37 21.02 -28.98
CA GLY A 74 0.42 20.81 -27.88
C GLY A 74 0.04 19.35 -27.65
N LEU A 75 0.64 18.40 -28.39
CA LEU A 75 0.44 16.96 -28.19
C LEU A 75 1.78 16.30 -27.88
N ALA A 76 1.90 15.69 -26.71
CA ALA A 76 3.03 14.81 -26.38
C ALA A 76 2.82 13.45 -27.04
N TYR A 77 3.82 12.98 -27.82
CA TYR A 77 3.77 11.69 -28.47
C TYR A 77 5.18 11.08 -28.60
N VAL A 78 5.26 9.79 -28.89
CA VAL A 78 6.50 9.09 -29.18
C VAL A 78 6.38 8.38 -30.53
N VAL A 79 7.46 8.44 -31.34
CA VAL A 79 7.62 7.61 -32.52
C VAL A 79 8.65 6.55 -32.18
N ILE A 80 8.28 5.29 -32.36
CA ILE A 80 9.13 4.12 -32.10
C ILE A 80 9.42 3.48 -33.45
N GLU A 81 10.70 3.47 -33.84
CA GLU A 81 11.14 2.84 -35.06
C GLU A 81 11.75 1.48 -34.77
N ASP A 82 11.38 0.49 -35.58
CA ASP A 82 11.91 -0.88 -35.53
C ASP A 82 11.74 -1.58 -34.17
N PHE A 83 10.58 -1.42 -33.54
CA PHE A 83 10.27 -2.11 -32.28
C PHE A 83 10.15 -3.62 -32.49
N PRO A 84 10.96 -4.45 -31.79
CA PRO A 84 10.95 -5.91 -31.97
C PRO A 84 9.72 -6.57 -31.36
N LEU A 85 8.97 -7.33 -32.15
CA LEU A 85 7.70 -7.95 -31.74
C LEU A 85 7.85 -9.37 -31.19
N ALA A 86 9.01 -9.99 -31.31
CA ALA A 86 9.20 -11.41 -30.96
C ALA A 86 8.83 -11.76 -29.52
N ALA A 87 9.18 -10.88 -28.56
CA ALA A 87 8.86 -11.06 -27.14
C ALA A 87 7.35 -10.93 -26.83
N TYR A 88 6.56 -10.40 -27.76
CA TYR A 88 5.13 -10.09 -27.61
C TYR A 88 4.24 -10.95 -28.49
N GLY A 89 4.74 -12.12 -28.93
CA GLY A 89 3.98 -13.00 -29.80
C GLY A 89 3.71 -12.42 -31.18
N ASN A 90 4.64 -11.63 -31.72
CA ASN A 90 4.56 -10.92 -33.01
C ASN A 90 3.35 -9.99 -33.14
N ARG A 91 2.91 -9.38 -32.02
CA ARG A 91 1.89 -8.33 -31.97
C ARG A 91 2.45 -7.06 -31.36
N ILE A 92 1.80 -5.94 -31.60
CA ILE A 92 2.08 -4.68 -30.90
C ILE A 92 1.57 -4.83 -29.46
N PRO A 93 2.42 -4.64 -28.42
CA PRO A 93 1.98 -4.67 -27.02
C PRO A 93 1.18 -3.41 -26.68
N ASN A 94 0.48 -3.44 -25.55
CA ASN A 94 -0.09 -2.24 -24.98
C ASN A 94 1.00 -1.42 -24.30
N PHE A 95 1.23 -0.20 -24.81
CA PHE A 95 2.19 0.72 -24.21
C PHE A 95 1.52 1.57 -23.13
N THR A 96 2.23 1.74 -22.01
CA THR A 96 1.86 2.66 -20.94
C THR A 96 3.07 3.55 -20.62
N PHE A 97 2.82 4.83 -20.35
CA PHE A 97 3.85 5.82 -20.10
C PHE A 97 3.62 6.50 -18.76
N GLU A 98 4.66 6.62 -17.96
CA GLU A 98 4.69 7.49 -16.80
C GLU A 98 5.29 8.83 -17.23
N VAL A 99 4.51 9.88 -17.11
CA VAL A 99 4.91 11.23 -17.52
C VAL A 99 5.01 12.17 -16.33
N LYS A 100 5.99 13.06 -16.35
CA LYS A 100 6.07 14.20 -15.43
C LYS A 100 5.68 15.47 -16.18
N ARG A 101 4.89 16.29 -15.52
CA ARG A 101 4.52 17.62 -15.96
C ARG A 101 4.67 18.58 -14.80
N LYS A 102 5.59 19.53 -14.91
CA LYS A 102 5.68 20.61 -13.95
C LYS A 102 4.47 21.52 -14.12
N VAL A 103 3.85 21.88 -13.02
CA VAL A 103 2.86 22.95 -13.04
C VAL A 103 3.63 24.24 -13.31
N LEU A 104 3.44 24.83 -14.47
CA LEU A 104 3.95 26.18 -14.72
C LEU A 104 3.21 27.10 -13.75
N ALA A 105 3.92 27.65 -12.78
CA ALA A 105 3.39 28.75 -12.00
C ALA A 105 2.98 29.84 -12.97
N SER A 106 1.68 30.00 -13.19
CA SER A 106 1.22 31.18 -13.92
C SER A 106 1.59 32.37 -13.06
N SER A 107 2.10 33.41 -13.66
CA SER A 107 2.47 34.66 -12.99
C SER A 107 1.29 35.38 -12.29
N VAL A 108 0.12 34.76 -12.29
CA VAL A 108 -1.13 35.31 -11.73
C VAL A 108 -1.60 34.52 -10.50
N LEU A 109 -1.15 33.27 -10.29
CA LEU A 109 -1.48 32.48 -9.14
C LEU A 109 -0.18 31.91 -8.58
N ASP A 110 0.15 32.32 -7.37
CA ASP A 110 1.20 31.71 -6.54
C ASP A 110 0.71 30.29 -6.12
N THR A 111 0.62 29.40 -7.11
CA THR A 111 0.11 28.03 -6.93
C THR A 111 1.25 27.14 -6.49
N GLN A 112 1.33 26.90 -5.19
CA GLN A 112 2.18 25.84 -4.67
C GLN A 112 1.67 24.48 -5.18
N PRO A 113 2.54 23.52 -5.52
CA PRO A 113 2.15 22.14 -5.77
C PRO A 113 1.39 21.59 -4.56
N VAL A 114 0.39 20.74 -4.82
CA VAL A 114 -0.42 20.13 -3.74
C VAL A 114 0.45 19.36 -2.76
N GLU A 115 1.52 18.77 -3.21
CA GLU A 115 2.50 18.02 -2.43
C GLU A 115 3.16 18.90 -1.35
N ASP A 116 3.39 20.17 -1.66
CA ASP A 116 3.95 21.15 -0.71
C ASP A 116 2.92 21.64 0.34
N LEU A 117 1.64 21.44 0.09
CA LEU A 117 0.55 21.84 0.99
C LEU A 117 0.15 20.72 1.96
N ILE A 118 0.54 19.47 1.69
CA ILE A 118 0.20 18.34 2.55
C ILE A 118 0.99 18.44 3.86
N LYS A 119 0.28 18.52 4.99
CA LYS A 119 0.84 18.61 6.33
C LYS A 119 0.68 17.34 7.15
N GLY A 120 -0.21 16.45 6.77
CA GLY A 120 -0.45 15.20 7.45
C GLY A 120 -0.73 14.05 6.50
N MET A 121 -0.28 12.86 6.87
CA MET A 121 -0.47 11.64 6.08
C MET A 121 -0.93 10.51 6.99
N VAL A 122 -1.83 9.68 6.49
CA VAL A 122 -2.28 8.46 7.19
C VAL A 122 -1.62 7.25 6.56
N MET A 123 -0.89 6.48 7.34
CA MET A 123 -0.30 5.21 6.93
C MET A 123 -1.27 4.06 7.17
N ILE A 124 -1.76 3.52 6.09
CA ILE A 124 -2.55 2.30 6.01
C ILE A 124 -1.67 1.24 5.29
N PRO A 125 -1.84 -0.06 5.50
CA PRO A 125 -3.09 -0.79 5.69
C PRO A 125 -3.53 -1.04 7.14
N GLY A 126 -2.71 -0.85 8.15
CA GLY A 126 -3.10 -1.12 9.54
C GLY A 126 -3.21 -2.60 9.91
N SER A 127 -3.29 -3.52 8.94
CA SER A 127 -3.28 -4.96 9.12
C SER A 127 -2.18 -5.61 8.28
N GLY A 128 -1.57 -6.67 8.85
CA GLY A 128 -0.37 -7.32 8.35
C GLY A 128 0.66 -7.42 9.47
N GLU A 129 0.99 -8.64 9.88
CA GLU A 129 1.73 -8.92 11.12
C GLU A 129 3.05 -8.15 11.25
N PHE A 130 3.71 -7.86 10.12
CA PHE A 130 5.00 -7.15 10.06
C PHE A 130 5.02 -6.05 8.99
N VAL A 131 3.86 -5.56 8.57
CA VAL A 131 3.72 -4.60 7.46
C VAL A 131 4.48 -3.29 7.71
N TYR A 132 4.58 -2.86 8.97
CA TYR A 132 5.28 -1.65 9.38
C TYR A 132 6.68 -1.90 9.94
N ASP A 133 7.19 -3.14 9.84
CA ASP A 133 8.47 -3.44 10.44
C ASP A 133 9.64 -2.84 9.65
N THR A 134 10.53 -2.15 10.36
CA THR A 134 11.76 -1.61 9.78
C THR A 134 12.85 -2.68 9.61
N VAL A 135 12.68 -3.83 10.25
CA VAL A 135 13.53 -5.02 10.10
C VAL A 135 12.87 -5.96 9.09
N VAL A 136 13.65 -6.45 8.14
CA VAL A 136 13.14 -7.43 7.17
C VAL A 136 12.82 -8.75 7.87
N GLN A 137 11.58 -9.16 7.79
CA GLN A 137 11.07 -10.39 8.38
C GLN A 137 10.91 -11.46 7.31
N THR A 138 11.24 -12.70 7.66
CA THR A 138 11.16 -13.86 6.77
C THR A 138 10.20 -14.88 7.34
N LYS A 139 9.22 -15.28 6.55
CA LYS A 139 8.32 -16.41 6.85
C LYS A 139 8.96 -17.70 6.35
N ILE A 140 9.13 -18.66 7.24
CA ILE A 140 9.74 -19.96 6.98
C ILE A 140 8.68 -21.04 7.16
N SER A 141 8.28 -21.69 6.08
CA SER A 141 7.31 -22.81 6.11
C SER A 141 7.95 -24.08 6.66
N GLY A 142 7.22 -24.81 7.49
CA GLY A 142 7.75 -26.03 8.12
C GLY A 142 6.82 -26.57 9.20
N ALA A 143 7.38 -27.43 10.04
CA ALA A 143 6.68 -28.03 11.19
C ALA A 143 7.60 -28.13 12.42
N ASP A 144 7.01 -28.11 13.61
CA ASP A 144 7.70 -28.48 14.83
C ASP A 144 7.79 -30.00 14.89
N VAL A 145 9.01 -30.53 15.05
CA VAL A 145 9.29 -31.96 15.21
C VAL A 145 10.06 -32.15 16.51
N GLY A 146 9.35 -32.53 17.56
CA GLY A 146 9.95 -32.81 18.85
C GLY A 146 10.59 -31.58 19.53
N GLY A 147 10.02 -30.40 19.38
CA GLY A 147 10.50 -29.13 19.93
C GLY A 147 11.52 -28.41 19.06
N ASN A 148 11.84 -28.94 17.87
CA ASN A 148 12.72 -28.30 16.89
C ASN A 148 11.94 -27.95 15.63
N TRP A 149 12.10 -26.70 15.15
CA TRP A 149 11.51 -26.31 13.88
C TRP A 149 12.29 -26.93 12.70
N VAL A 150 11.58 -27.69 11.88
CA VAL A 150 12.12 -28.28 10.66
C VAL A 150 11.49 -27.58 9.46
N GLN A 151 12.30 -26.87 8.68
CA GLN A 151 11.84 -26.20 7.46
C GLN A 151 11.39 -27.26 6.43
N GLN A 152 10.16 -27.10 5.93
CA GLN A 152 9.55 -27.96 4.93
C GLN A 152 8.85 -27.06 3.90
N GLY A 153 9.61 -26.41 3.02
CA GLY A 153 9.06 -25.50 2.03
C GLY A 153 9.81 -24.20 1.88
N ASN A 154 9.13 -23.18 1.40
CA ASN A 154 9.73 -21.91 1.03
C ASN A 154 10.07 -21.03 2.24
N SER A 155 11.07 -20.19 2.05
CA SER A 155 11.42 -19.08 2.91
C SER A 155 11.23 -17.79 2.13
N ASN A 156 10.30 -16.95 2.54
CA ASN A 156 9.95 -15.72 1.83
C ASN A 156 10.05 -14.51 2.75
N LYS A 157 10.65 -13.44 2.27
CA LYS A 157 10.58 -12.14 2.93
C LYS A 157 9.16 -11.59 2.81
N ILE A 158 8.59 -11.12 3.93
CA ILE A 158 7.16 -10.76 4.00
C ILE A 158 6.90 -9.25 4.08
N ASN A 159 7.95 -8.46 4.22
CA ASN A 159 7.89 -6.99 4.22
C ASN A 159 9.04 -6.36 3.43
N GLN A 160 9.47 -7.04 2.36
CA GLN A 160 10.49 -6.55 1.42
C GLN A 160 10.08 -6.95 -0.01
N HIS A 161 9.36 -6.06 -0.69
CA HIS A 161 8.84 -6.26 -2.05
C HIS A 161 9.41 -5.24 -3.05
N ASN A 162 10.59 -4.70 -2.75
CA ASN A 162 11.26 -3.65 -3.51
C ASN A 162 12.68 -4.05 -3.90
N VAL A 163 13.27 -3.34 -4.86
CA VAL A 163 14.63 -3.60 -5.37
C VAL A 163 15.74 -3.02 -4.49
N SER A 164 15.42 -2.16 -3.52
CA SER A 164 16.42 -1.49 -2.68
C SER A 164 16.92 -2.37 -1.52
N ASN A 165 16.38 -3.58 -1.36
CA ASN A 165 16.68 -4.49 -0.25
C ASN A 165 16.41 -3.93 1.16
N LYS A 166 15.58 -2.89 1.25
CA LYS A 166 15.09 -2.32 2.52
C LYS A 166 13.72 -2.90 2.86
N ALA A 167 13.30 -2.83 4.11
CA ALA A 167 11.91 -3.07 4.49
C ALA A 167 10.99 -2.05 3.79
N ASP A 168 9.80 -2.48 3.37
CA ASP A 168 8.90 -1.68 2.54
C ASP A 168 8.49 -0.36 3.20
N ILE A 169 8.31 -0.33 4.52
CA ILE A 169 8.01 0.92 5.26
C ILE A 169 9.13 1.96 5.09
N LEU A 170 10.40 1.55 5.08
CA LEU A 170 11.51 2.50 4.92
C LEU A 170 11.49 3.12 3.52
N VAL A 171 11.17 2.32 2.50
CA VAL A 171 11.02 2.81 1.13
C VAL A 171 9.82 3.74 1.01
N ALA A 172 8.69 3.39 1.64
CA ALA A 172 7.50 4.23 1.65
C ALA A 172 7.74 5.58 2.34
N LEU A 173 8.50 5.59 3.43
CA LEU A 173 8.87 6.84 4.12
C LEU A 173 9.87 7.67 3.31
N ASP A 174 10.86 7.04 2.67
CA ASP A 174 11.77 7.73 1.75
C ASP A 174 10.99 8.39 0.60
N GLN A 175 9.96 7.69 0.06
CA GLN A 175 9.08 8.25 -0.97
C GLN A 175 8.21 9.39 -0.44
N LEU A 176 7.67 9.27 0.78
CA LEU A 176 6.89 10.33 1.42
C LEU A 176 7.71 11.62 1.57
N GLU A 177 8.93 11.52 2.10
CA GLU A 177 9.84 12.66 2.26
C GLU A 177 10.17 13.35 0.92
N ASN A 178 10.39 12.54 -0.11
CA ASN A 178 10.73 13.05 -1.44
C ASN A 178 9.53 13.67 -2.17
N THR A 179 8.31 13.17 -1.93
CA THR A 179 7.11 13.61 -2.64
C THR A 179 6.37 14.71 -1.91
N CYS A 180 6.27 14.63 -0.58
CA CYS A 180 5.53 15.57 0.27
C CYS A 180 6.46 16.13 1.36
N PRO A 181 7.43 17.00 1.00
CA PRO A 181 8.51 17.41 1.91
C PRO A 181 8.04 18.23 3.12
N ASN A 182 6.81 18.73 3.09
CA ASN A 182 6.23 19.56 4.15
C ASN A 182 5.28 18.80 5.08
N VAL A 183 5.25 17.47 5.02
CA VAL A 183 4.50 16.64 5.97
C VAL A 183 5.14 16.75 7.35
N GLU A 184 4.33 17.11 8.32
CA GLU A 184 4.71 17.29 9.73
C GLU A 184 4.11 16.17 10.61
N TRP A 185 2.97 15.62 10.21
CA TRP A 185 2.21 14.63 10.97
C TRP A 185 2.01 13.34 10.20
N VAL A 186 2.25 12.21 10.86
CA VAL A 186 1.95 10.88 10.31
C VAL A 186 1.04 10.13 11.29
N ALA A 187 -0.12 9.69 10.82
CA ALA A 187 -1.00 8.82 11.58
C ALA A 187 -0.74 7.36 11.21
N LEU A 188 -0.31 6.55 12.17
CA LEU A 188 -0.07 5.12 11.99
C LEU A 188 -1.32 4.34 12.42
N VAL A 189 -1.97 3.66 11.49
CA VAL A 189 -3.14 2.83 11.75
C VAL A 189 -2.73 1.47 12.27
N VAL A 190 -3.35 1.02 13.37
CA VAL A 190 -3.14 -0.33 13.94
C VAL A 190 -4.48 -1.00 14.18
N THR A 191 -4.58 -2.31 13.92
CA THR A 191 -5.88 -2.99 13.93
C THR A 191 -5.93 -4.18 14.89
N TRP A 192 -7.05 -4.26 15.62
CA TRP A 192 -7.57 -5.49 16.20
C TRP A 192 -8.89 -5.83 15.51
N PHE A 193 -9.45 -6.99 15.83
CA PHE A 193 -10.59 -7.55 15.13
C PHE A 193 -11.78 -7.73 16.05
N GLY A 194 -12.98 -7.42 15.52
CA GLY A 194 -14.27 -7.70 16.15
C GLY A 194 -14.97 -8.85 15.43
N ASN A 195 -15.77 -9.64 16.15
CA ASN A 195 -16.42 -10.84 15.64
C ASN A 195 -17.96 -10.82 15.67
N SER A 196 -18.58 -9.70 16.02
CA SER A 196 -20.04 -9.59 16.07
C SER A 196 -20.49 -8.14 15.91
N LEU A 197 -21.65 -7.92 15.31
CA LEU A 197 -22.33 -6.62 15.27
C LEU A 197 -23.21 -6.39 16.50
N ASP A 198 -23.48 -7.41 17.31
CA ASP A 198 -24.09 -7.26 18.63
C ASP A 198 -23.01 -6.88 19.67
N ALA A 199 -23.12 -5.71 20.24
CA ALA A 199 -22.19 -5.20 21.25
C ALA A 199 -22.06 -6.13 22.48
N GLY A 200 -23.11 -6.84 22.83
CA GLY A 200 -23.08 -7.81 23.95
C GLY A 200 -22.22 -9.04 23.65
N ALA A 201 -22.23 -9.49 22.42
CA ALA A 201 -21.49 -10.67 21.94
C ALA A 201 -20.10 -10.34 21.38
N CYS A 202 -19.89 -9.12 20.88
CA CYS A 202 -18.66 -8.73 20.20
C CYS A 202 -17.46 -8.75 21.16
N THR A 203 -16.40 -9.46 20.79
CA THR A 203 -15.09 -9.41 21.44
C THR A 203 -14.08 -8.69 20.54
N ILE A 204 -13.11 -8.02 21.15
CA ILE A 204 -12.05 -7.30 20.43
C ILE A 204 -10.72 -7.96 20.73
N TYR A 205 -10.04 -8.45 19.70
CA TYR A 205 -8.84 -9.27 19.88
C TYR A 205 -7.79 -9.02 18.79
N PRO A 206 -6.48 -9.20 19.13
CA PRO A 206 -5.43 -9.30 18.12
C PRO A 206 -5.47 -10.68 17.48
N ALA A 207 -5.20 -10.74 16.17
CA ALA A 207 -5.26 -11.98 15.40
C ALA A 207 -4.05 -12.17 14.50
N VAL A 208 -3.81 -13.43 14.14
CA VAL A 208 -2.71 -13.86 13.27
C VAL A 208 -3.24 -14.44 11.95
N GLU A 209 -2.46 -14.31 10.89
CA GLU A 209 -2.81 -14.88 9.59
C GLU A 209 -2.79 -16.41 9.60
N TYR A 210 -1.90 -17.01 10.37
CA TYR A 210 -1.76 -18.47 10.53
C TYR A 210 -1.27 -18.81 11.92
N LYS A 211 -1.61 -20.00 12.43
CA LYS A 211 -1.16 -20.51 13.74
C LYS A 211 -0.10 -21.58 13.62
N VAL A 212 -0.13 -22.36 12.54
CA VAL A 212 0.74 -23.51 12.28
C VAL A 212 1.29 -23.44 10.87
N GLY A 213 2.28 -24.27 10.57
CA GLY A 213 2.81 -24.42 9.22
C GLY A 213 3.91 -23.41 8.85
N ALA A 214 4.16 -22.39 9.66
CA ALA A 214 5.29 -21.47 9.44
C ALA A 214 5.68 -20.73 10.74
N ILE A 215 6.91 -20.26 10.78
CA ILE A 215 7.43 -19.29 11.75
C ILE A 215 7.92 -18.04 11.05
N THR A 216 8.16 -16.99 11.82
CA THR A 216 8.81 -15.75 11.31
C THR A 216 10.14 -15.55 12.02
N GLN A 217 11.11 -14.99 11.29
CA GLN A 217 12.44 -14.63 11.77
C GLN A 217 12.86 -13.27 11.16
N PRO A 218 13.67 -12.45 11.88
CA PRO A 218 14.26 -12.72 13.20
C PRO A 218 13.25 -12.70 14.35
N ASP A 219 12.07 -12.06 14.18
CA ASP A 219 11.11 -11.90 15.26
C ASP A 219 9.96 -12.90 15.19
N SER A 220 9.49 -13.33 16.37
CA SER A 220 8.21 -14.02 16.52
C SER A 220 7.10 -13.01 16.77
N TRP A 221 5.92 -13.25 16.20
CA TRP A 221 4.75 -12.41 16.43
C TRP A 221 4.28 -12.46 17.89
N ALA A 222 4.08 -11.30 18.49
CA ALA A 222 3.49 -11.13 19.81
C ALA A 222 2.72 -9.81 19.91
N VAL A 223 1.51 -9.84 20.49
CA VAL A 223 0.66 -8.68 20.75
C VAL A 223 -0.08 -8.87 22.08
N ALA A 224 -0.02 -7.90 22.96
CA ALA A 224 -0.75 -7.89 24.24
C ALA A 224 -0.58 -9.19 25.05
N GLY A 225 0.64 -9.73 25.08
CA GLY A 225 0.95 -10.99 25.76
C GLY A 225 0.46 -12.26 25.04
N LYS A 226 -0.18 -12.15 23.89
CA LYS A 226 -0.51 -13.29 23.03
C LYS A 226 0.67 -13.60 22.12
N THR A 227 0.90 -14.90 21.91
CA THR A 227 1.82 -15.41 20.90
C THR A 227 1.01 -15.96 19.72
N ARG A 228 1.66 -16.30 18.61
CA ARG A 228 1.01 -16.93 17.45
C ARG A 228 0.18 -18.15 17.84
N ALA A 229 0.69 -19.00 18.75
CA ALA A 229 -0.01 -20.19 19.20
C ALA A 229 -1.29 -19.90 20.01
N THR A 230 -1.31 -18.80 20.78
CA THR A 230 -2.43 -18.45 21.68
C THR A 230 -3.39 -17.41 21.08
N ALA A 231 -3.01 -16.72 19.99
CA ALA A 231 -3.86 -15.77 19.32
C ALA A 231 -5.01 -16.45 18.57
N ILE A 232 -6.02 -15.67 18.19
CA ILE A 232 -7.06 -16.08 17.25
C ILE A 232 -6.49 -16.01 15.84
N GLN A 233 -6.83 -16.97 14.99
CA GLN A 233 -6.50 -16.92 13.57
C GLN A 233 -7.60 -16.17 12.84
N ILE A 234 -7.21 -15.31 11.90
CA ILE A 234 -8.12 -14.62 10.97
C ILE A 234 -8.94 -15.66 10.20
N THR A 235 -10.21 -15.37 9.99
CA THR A 235 -11.11 -16.19 9.18
C THR A 235 -10.51 -16.41 7.79
N LEU A 236 -10.53 -17.67 7.35
CA LEU A 236 -10.04 -18.04 6.02
C LEU A 236 -11.18 -17.94 4.99
N ASP A 237 -10.82 -17.55 3.76
CA ASP A 237 -11.70 -17.64 2.61
C ASP A 237 -11.86 -19.08 2.11
N ILE A 238 -12.63 -19.27 1.04
CA ILE A 238 -12.88 -20.59 0.45
C ILE A 238 -11.60 -21.24 -0.13
N GLU A 239 -10.58 -20.44 -0.42
CA GLU A 239 -9.29 -20.87 -0.96
C GLU A 239 -8.28 -21.16 0.14
N GLY A 240 -8.65 -20.90 1.40
CA GLY A 240 -7.79 -21.10 2.57
C GLY A 240 -6.84 -19.93 2.87
N ASN A 241 -7.04 -18.77 2.25
CA ASN A 241 -6.27 -17.57 2.54
C ASN A 241 -6.93 -16.76 3.66
N PRO A 242 -6.16 -16.08 4.53
CA PRO A 242 -6.72 -15.19 5.53
C PRO A 242 -7.43 -14.01 4.85
N THR A 243 -8.64 -13.70 5.33
CA THR A 243 -9.48 -12.62 4.77
C THR A 243 -8.96 -11.22 5.06
N TYR A 244 -8.06 -11.08 6.05
CA TYR A 244 -7.28 -9.89 6.39
C TYR A 244 -5.83 -10.27 6.65
N GLY A 245 -4.92 -9.32 6.63
CA GLY A 245 -3.63 -9.44 7.32
C GLY A 245 -3.83 -9.54 8.83
N GLY A 246 -2.88 -10.12 9.56
CA GLY A 246 -2.92 -10.17 11.02
C GLY A 246 -2.70 -8.81 11.68
N THR A 247 -2.89 -8.74 12.98
CA THR A 247 -2.51 -7.56 13.79
C THR A 247 -1.00 -7.35 13.71
N PRO A 248 -0.52 -6.12 13.44
CA PRO A 248 0.90 -5.82 13.52
C PRO A 248 1.48 -6.16 14.89
N SER A 249 2.63 -6.86 14.93
CA SER A 249 3.32 -7.21 16.16
C SER A 249 3.67 -5.97 17.00
N ASP A 250 3.65 -6.07 18.33
CA ASP A 250 3.99 -4.96 19.23
C ASP A 250 5.39 -4.41 18.93
N ALA A 251 6.38 -5.28 18.68
CA ALA A 251 7.74 -4.89 18.31
C ALA A 251 7.79 -4.13 16.98
N THR A 252 7.00 -4.55 16.01
CA THR A 252 6.85 -3.87 14.71
C THR A 252 6.33 -2.45 14.89
N ILE A 253 5.28 -2.27 15.70
CA ILE A 253 4.70 -0.94 15.97
C ILE A 253 5.73 -0.04 16.67
N VAL A 254 6.41 -0.53 17.68
CA VAL A 254 7.42 0.27 18.39
C VAL A 254 8.54 0.71 17.43
N ARG A 255 9.06 -0.18 16.58
CA ARG A 255 10.09 0.17 15.59
C ARG A 255 9.60 1.19 14.55
N ALA A 256 8.37 1.03 14.07
CA ALA A 256 7.76 2.00 13.15
C ALA A 256 7.64 3.40 13.79
N LEU A 257 7.18 3.47 15.04
CA LEU A 257 7.07 4.74 15.76
C LEU A 257 8.43 5.38 16.01
N GLN A 258 9.43 4.58 16.38
CA GLN A 258 10.82 5.04 16.55
C GLN A 258 11.38 5.60 15.23
N GLU A 259 11.15 4.94 14.11
CA GLU A 259 11.55 5.40 12.79
C GLU A 259 10.87 6.71 12.42
N LEU A 260 9.54 6.83 12.62
CA LEU A 260 8.80 8.05 12.36
C LEU A 260 9.32 9.22 13.21
N LYS A 261 9.58 8.99 14.50
CA LYS A 261 10.15 10.01 15.39
C LYS A 261 11.59 10.38 14.99
N SER A 262 12.41 9.42 14.55
CA SER A 262 13.78 9.68 14.10
C SER A 262 13.84 10.56 12.84
N ARG A 263 12.80 10.49 12.00
CA ARG A 263 12.61 11.35 10.82
C ARG A 263 12.01 12.72 11.15
N GLY A 264 11.67 12.99 12.42
CA GLY A 264 11.16 14.28 12.89
C GLY A 264 9.65 14.46 12.77
N TYR A 265 8.89 13.42 12.45
CA TYR A 265 7.42 13.51 12.39
C TYR A 265 6.80 13.61 13.78
N ASN A 266 5.71 14.37 13.87
CA ASN A 266 4.70 14.21 14.92
C ASN A 266 3.86 12.99 14.58
N VAL A 267 3.63 12.13 15.58
CA VAL A 267 3.01 10.81 15.32
C VAL A 267 1.67 10.70 16.04
N ILE A 268 0.66 10.30 15.27
CA ILE A 268 -0.65 9.91 15.77
C ILE A 268 -0.76 8.41 15.72
N LEU A 269 -1.03 7.74 16.83
CA LEU A 269 -1.46 6.35 16.76
C LEU A 269 -2.97 6.28 16.56
N TYR A 270 -3.39 5.47 15.60
CA TYR A 270 -4.78 5.35 15.17
C TYR A 270 -5.27 3.90 15.27
N PRO A 271 -5.70 3.43 16.47
CA PRO A 271 -6.30 2.13 16.64
C PRO A 271 -7.64 2.02 15.91
N LEU A 272 -7.82 0.94 15.15
CA LEU A 272 -8.98 0.70 14.31
C LEU A 272 -9.48 -0.74 14.47
N VAL A 273 -10.79 -0.94 14.56
CA VAL A 273 -11.39 -2.28 14.59
C VAL A 273 -11.78 -2.70 13.19
N PHE A 274 -11.31 -3.87 12.75
CA PHE A 274 -11.82 -4.56 11.57
C PHE A 274 -12.77 -5.68 11.98
N MET A 275 -13.80 -5.92 11.18
CA MET A 275 -14.78 -6.97 11.49
C MET A 275 -14.40 -8.26 10.78
N ASP A 276 -13.84 -9.22 11.56
CA ASP A 276 -13.45 -10.55 11.06
C ASP A 276 -14.68 -11.48 11.07
N MET A 277 -15.57 -11.22 10.13
CA MET A 277 -16.79 -11.99 9.93
C MET A 277 -17.24 -11.92 8.46
N ALA A 278 -18.16 -12.81 8.09
CA ALA A 278 -18.67 -12.89 6.72
C ALA A 278 -19.20 -11.53 6.24
N GLY A 279 -18.86 -11.17 5.01
CA GLY A 279 -19.25 -9.89 4.40
C GLY A 279 -18.44 -8.68 4.87
N LYS A 280 -17.53 -8.84 5.83
CA LYS A 280 -16.67 -7.75 6.37
C LYS A 280 -17.47 -6.47 6.66
N PRO A 281 -18.51 -6.53 7.51
CA PRO A 281 -19.35 -5.37 7.77
C PRO A 281 -18.56 -4.23 8.39
N TRP A 282 -19.11 -3.04 8.30
CA TRP A 282 -18.49 -1.85 8.87
C TRP A 282 -18.64 -1.84 10.41
N ARG A 283 -17.58 -1.57 11.14
CA ARG A 283 -17.57 -1.46 12.61
C ARG A 283 -18.60 -0.46 13.18
N GLY A 284 -18.98 0.54 12.38
CA GLY A 284 -20.03 1.50 12.74
C GLY A 284 -21.43 0.90 12.87
N GLU A 285 -21.62 -0.36 12.45
CA GLU A 285 -22.86 -1.11 12.61
C GLU A 285 -22.96 -1.86 13.93
N ILE A 286 -21.88 -1.93 14.72
CA ILE A 286 -21.92 -2.54 16.05
C ILE A 286 -22.89 -1.74 16.92
N THR A 287 -23.92 -2.40 17.46
CA THR A 287 -24.96 -1.78 18.29
C THR A 287 -25.51 -2.77 19.32
N GLY A 288 -26.37 -2.31 20.21
CA GLY A 288 -26.98 -3.17 21.23
C GLY A 288 -27.83 -2.38 22.22
N THR A 289 -28.22 -3.03 23.32
CA THR A 289 -28.85 -2.35 24.44
C THR A 289 -27.86 -1.42 25.14
N PRO A 290 -28.29 -0.42 25.92
CA PRO A 290 -27.40 0.44 26.68
C PRO A 290 -26.41 -0.35 27.57
N THR A 291 -26.86 -1.42 28.22
CA THR A 291 -26.00 -2.29 29.02
C THR A 291 -24.98 -3.03 28.17
N ASN A 292 -25.38 -3.53 26.99
CA ASN A 292 -24.46 -4.23 26.08
C ASN A 292 -23.39 -3.28 25.53
N VAL A 293 -23.76 -2.04 25.23
CA VAL A 293 -22.80 -1.00 24.82
C VAL A 293 -21.79 -0.72 25.94
N SER A 294 -22.23 -0.51 27.17
CA SER A 294 -21.30 -0.34 28.29
C SER A 294 -20.36 -1.55 28.46
N ASN A 295 -20.90 -2.75 28.40
CA ASN A 295 -20.12 -3.99 28.49
C ASN A 295 -19.14 -4.16 27.33
N PHE A 296 -19.47 -3.72 26.11
CA PHE A 296 -18.56 -3.75 24.96
C PHE A 296 -17.24 -3.04 25.24
N PHE A 297 -17.29 -1.92 25.96
CA PHE A 297 -16.10 -1.18 26.34
C PHE A 297 -15.36 -1.85 27.52
N THR A 298 -16.07 -2.26 28.56
CA THR A 298 -15.49 -2.55 29.91
C THR A 298 -15.12 -4.01 30.16
N LYS A 299 -15.65 -4.95 29.39
CA LYS A 299 -15.31 -6.38 29.59
C LYS A 299 -13.83 -6.66 29.28
N THR A 300 -13.29 -7.78 29.79
CA THR A 300 -11.87 -8.14 29.68
C THR A 300 -11.32 -8.15 28.24
N ASP A 301 -12.14 -8.63 27.29
CA ASP A 301 -11.86 -8.67 25.86
C ASP A 301 -12.67 -7.59 25.11
N GLY A 302 -12.91 -6.47 25.76
CA GLY A 302 -13.64 -5.33 25.23
C GLY A 302 -12.75 -4.27 24.63
N TYR A 303 -13.39 -3.21 24.17
CA TYR A 303 -12.73 -2.12 23.47
C TYR A 303 -11.67 -1.40 24.31
N ASN A 304 -11.93 -1.19 25.62
CA ASN A 304 -10.97 -0.51 26.51
C ASN A 304 -9.66 -1.30 26.66
N ALA A 305 -9.71 -2.64 26.62
CA ALA A 305 -8.49 -3.45 26.66
C ALA A 305 -7.59 -3.20 25.43
N PHE A 306 -8.18 -3.06 24.26
CA PHE A 306 -7.50 -2.71 23.01
C PHE A 306 -6.85 -1.31 23.09
N ILE A 307 -7.62 -0.31 23.49
CA ILE A 307 -7.13 1.08 23.58
C ILE A 307 -6.04 1.20 24.66
N ASN A 308 -6.25 0.62 25.84
CA ASN A 308 -5.27 0.67 26.93
C ASN A 308 -3.96 -0.06 26.58
N HIS A 309 -4.03 -1.16 25.84
CA HIS A 309 -2.83 -1.85 25.38
C HIS A 309 -1.94 -0.90 24.58
N TYR A 310 -2.50 -0.27 23.53
CA TYR A 310 -1.71 0.63 22.69
C TYR A 310 -1.34 1.94 23.39
N ALA A 311 -2.20 2.50 24.23
CA ALA A 311 -1.84 3.67 25.01
C ALA A 311 -0.62 3.41 25.92
N ASN A 312 -0.56 2.24 26.56
CA ASN A 312 0.60 1.84 27.37
C ASN A 312 1.85 1.54 26.54
N LEU A 313 1.68 0.82 25.42
CA LEU A 313 2.79 0.43 24.54
C LEU A 313 3.48 1.64 23.90
N THR A 314 2.71 2.67 23.55
CA THR A 314 3.17 3.70 22.62
C THR A 314 3.34 5.10 23.22
N LYS A 315 2.95 5.32 24.48
CA LYS A 315 2.93 6.64 25.16
C LYS A 315 4.23 7.45 25.07
N ASP A 316 5.37 6.76 24.95
CA ASP A 316 6.69 7.40 24.88
C ASP A 316 7.13 7.77 23.45
N TYR A 317 6.32 7.38 22.43
CA TYR A 317 6.67 7.52 21.01
C TYR A 317 5.66 8.34 20.20
N ILE A 318 4.52 8.73 20.77
CA ILE A 318 3.44 9.40 20.06
C ILE A 318 3.15 10.79 20.61
N ASP A 319 2.64 11.67 19.76
CA ASP A 319 2.23 13.02 20.10
C ASP A 319 0.70 13.12 20.23
N ALA A 320 -0.05 12.22 19.60
CA ALA A 320 -1.50 12.15 19.70
C ALA A 320 -2.00 10.68 19.59
N PHE A 321 -3.18 10.42 20.13
CA PHE A 321 -3.79 9.12 20.19
C PHE A 321 -5.28 9.18 19.86
N VAL A 322 -5.74 8.37 18.90
CA VAL A 322 -7.16 8.26 18.53
C VAL A 322 -7.82 7.22 19.42
N ILE A 323 -8.75 7.64 20.28
CA ILE A 323 -9.44 6.76 21.22
C ILE A 323 -10.65 6.03 20.62
N GLY A 324 -11.14 6.47 19.47
CA GLY A 324 -12.27 5.84 18.77
C GLY A 324 -12.54 6.46 17.43
N SER A 325 -12.96 5.62 16.48
CA SER A 325 -13.28 6.03 15.12
C SER A 325 -14.40 5.18 14.55
N GLU A 326 -15.36 5.85 13.92
CA GLU A 326 -16.47 5.22 13.19
C GLU A 326 -17.30 4.22 14.03
N LEU A 327 -17.54 4.54 15.29
CA LEU A 327 -18.35 3.73 16.20
C LEU A 327 -19.82 4.22 16.27
N LYS A 328 -20.39 4.62 15.13
CA LYS A 328 -21.71 5.27 15.03
C LYS A 328 -22.82 4.48 15.74
N GLY A 329 -22.89 3.16 15.52
CA GLY A 329 -23.92 2.33 16.12
C GLY A 329 -23.87 2.30 17.64
N LEU A 330 -22.66 2.31 18.22
CA LEU A 330 -22.43 2.35 19.68
C LEU A 330 -22.71 3.73 20.24
N THR A 331 -22.20 4.79 19.61
CA THR A 331 -22.29 6.16 20.12
C THR A 331 -23.68 6.77 20.00
N SER A 332 -24.57 6.19 19.18
CA SER A 332 -25.96 6.63 19.04
C SER A 332 -26.95 5.99 20.02
N VAL A 333 -26.53 4.96 20.75
CA VAL A 333 -27.40 4.29 21.73
C VAL A 333 -27.59 5.18 22.94
N LYS A 334 -28.87 5.40 23.36
CA LYS A 334 -29.24 6.15 24.55
C LYS A 334 -29.86 5.21 25.58
N ASP A 335 -29.56 5.45 26.86
CA ASP A 335 -30.43 4.96 27.93
C ASP A 335 -31.68 5.83 28.05
N GLY A 336 -32.64 5.44 28.86
CA GLY A 336 -33.90 6.18 29.03
C GLY A 336 -33.75 7.60 29.62
N SER A 337 -32.54 8.01 30.01
CA SER A 337 -32.20 9.29 30.69
C SER A 337 -31.44 10.27 29.81
N ASN A 338 -31.42 10.06 28.51
CA ASN A 338 -30.60 10.83 27.53
C ASN A 338 -29.08 10.68 27.70
N ASN A 339 -28.57 9.75 28.49
CA ASN A 339 -27.16 9.42 28.57
C ASN A 339 -26.78 8.50 27.40
N PHE A 340 -25.54 8.65 26.95
CA PHE A 340 -24.95 7.80 25.92
C PHE A 340 -23.90 6.91 26.58
N PRO A 341 -24.15 5.61 26.83
CA PRO A 341 -23.21 4.73 27.53
C PRO A 341 -21.80 4.71 26.90
N ALA A 342 -21.70 4.82 25.58
CA ALA A 342 -20.41 4.88 24.90
C ALA A 342 -19.60 6.15 25.18
N VAL A 343 -20.25 7.25 25.59
CA VAL A 343 -19.57 8.53 25.86
C VAL A 343 -19.00 8.55 27.28
N THR A 344 -19.50 7.71 28.17
CA THR A 344 -19.08 7.63 29.58
C THR A 344 -17.94 6.64 29.80
N GLN A 345 -17.52 5.90 28.78
CA GLN A 345 -16.44 4.92 28.82
C GLN A 345 -15.18 5.46 28.19
#